data_bc6fe5abed14a399f37dbd1d822b6c73
#
_entry.id   bc6fe5abed14a399f37dbd1d822b6c73
#
_cell.length_a   1.000
_cell.length_b   1.000
_cell.length_c   1.000
_cell.angle_alpha   90.00
_cell.angle_beta   90.00
_cell.angle_gamma   90.00
#
_symmetry.space_group_name_H-M   'P 1'
#
loop_
_entity.id
_entity.type
_entity.pdbx_description
1 polymer ?
#
loop_
_entity_poly.entity_id
_entity_poly.type
_entity_poly.pdbx_seq_one_letter_code
_entity_poly.pdbx_strand_id
1 'polypeptide(L)'
;MITYDVLENDVKKNSLKNSYIFCGLDEELIKEEIKLISKPFITDGLGDLNYIKLDGLTITADDIKNACETMPLMSEKKLVVVYRANFLKEKSDSTGNAIFKEIKEYLKDMPPYTILIMYYIFNDKRETPKKNKKLMSLDKITSIVYFEKLKRDKFNKKVEEIFQEKEGKIGKIELRYFCERVANNFDIVNREIDKLLAYTNGREIKREDINKLLPPKNEEDIFDLVDLISQRKIDKAIDIMDELLFRADQHMLIITSIENQFKRLYKIKVGVINGKKTDDFVKELKLPAFVCEKMINLSNKFSLRQLKELIRLCMKTEERLKSSNVDKTMELEMLLVGTLMIKKA
;
A
#
# COMPACT_ATOMS: atom_id res chain seq x y z
N MET A 1 6.92 19.91 -10.99
CA MET A 1 6.51 18.75 -10.16
C MET A 1 6.18 19.24 -8.77
N ILE A 2 5.02 18.88 -8.22
CA ILE A 2 4.54 19.30 -6.90
C ILE A 2 4.27 18.09 -6.02
N THR A 3 4.35 18.27 -4.69
CA THR A 3 4.00 17.24 -3.72
C THR A 3 2.50 17.24 -3.46
N TYR A 4 1.98 16.14 -2.92
CA TYR A 4 0.59 16.03 -2.48
C TYR A 4 0.17 17.20 -1.54
N ASP A 5 1.05 17.61 -0.62
CA ASP A 5 0.77 18.70 0.32
C ASP A 5 0.53 20.07 -0.39
N VAL A 6 1.22 20.30 -1.50
CA VAL A 6 1.02 21.53 -2.29
C VAL A 6 -0.34 21.51 -2.97
N LEU A 7 -0.74 20.34 -3.50
CA LEU A 7 -2.06 20.16 -4.08
C LEU A 7 -3.17 20.38 -3.05
N GLU A 8 -3.07 19.77 -1.85
CA GLU A 8 -4.06 20.01 -0.78
C GLU A 8 -4.22 21.50 -0.42
N ASN A 9 -3.11 22.25 -0.42
CA ASN A 9 -3.16 23.69 -0.18
C ASN A 9 -3.83 24.45 -1.34
N ASP A 10 -3.55 24.07 -2.58
CA ASP A 10 -4.17 24.68 -3.77
C ASP A 10 -5.69 24.42 -3.80
N VAL A 11 -6.12 23.21 -3.42
CA VAL A 11 -7.54 22.84 -3.27
C VAL A 11 -8.21 23.70 -2.18
N LYS A 12 -7.61 23.81 -0.99
CA LYS A 12 -8.16 24.61 0.12
C LYS A 12 -8.26 26.10 -0.21
N LYS A 13 -7.35 26.63 -1.03
CA LYS A 13 -7.34 28.04 -1.46
C LYS A 13 -8.17 28.31 -2.71
N ASN A 14 -8.80 27.28 -3.27
CA ASN A 14 -9.52 27.34 -4.56
C ASN A 14 -8.64 27.92 -5.70
N SER A 15 -7.34 27.61 -5.68
CA SER A 15 -6.33 28.12 -6.61
C SER A 15 -5.79 27.03 -7.54
N LEU A 16 -6.71 26.21 -8.07
CA LEU A 16 -6.34 25.12 -8.96
C LEU A 16 -5.86 25.64 -10.32
N LYS A 17 -4.80 24.99 -10.84
CA LYS A 17 -4.29 25.21 -12.18
C LYS A 17 -5.15 24.53 -13.23
N ASN A 18 -4.96 24.89 -14.48
CA ASN A 18 -5.77 24.35 -15.59
C ASN A 18 -5.45 22.88 -15.91
N SER A 19 -4.27 22.37 -15.58
CA SER A 19 -3.94 20.96 -15.84
C SER A 19 -3.08 20.32 -14.78
N TYR A 20 -3.39 19.05 -14.50
CA TYR A 20 -2.67 18.17 -13.56
C TYR A 20 -2.45 16.79 -14.15
N ILE A 21 -1.33 16.19 -13.78
CA ILE A 21 -1.08 14.76 -13.96
C ILE A 21 -0.88 14.15 -12.58
N PHE A 22 -1.74 13.22 -12.21
CA PHE A 22 -1.63 12.48 -10.97
C PHE A 22 -1.01 11.10 -11.26
N CYS A 23 -0.01 10.72 -10.51
CA CYS A 23 0.63 9.42 -10.66
C CYS A 23 1.11 8.88 -9.31
N GLY A 24 1.09 7.58 -9.13
CA GLY A 24 1.48 6.93 -7.88
C GLY A 24 1.14 5.46 -7.85
N LEU A 25 1.24 4.87 -6.66
CA LEU A 25 0.99 3.45 -6.42
C LEU A 25 -0.39 3.18 -5.78
N ASP A 26 -1.04 4.22 -5.25
CA ASP A 26 -2.31 4.10 -4.53
C ASP A 26 -3.41 4.82 -5.31
N GLU A 27 -4.19 4.05 -6.05
CA GLU A 27 -5.25 4.58 -6.90
C GLU A 27 -6.39 5.20 -6.07
N GLU A 28 -6.70 4.60 -4.92
CA GLU A 28 -7.77 5.10 -4.06
C GLU A 28 -7.42 6.46 -3.44
N LEU A 29 -6.15 6.68 -3.08
CA LEU A 29 -5.72 8.00 -2.63
C LEU A 29 -5.87 9.05 -3.73
N ILE A 30 -5.58 8.69 -5.00
CA ILE A 30 -5.79 9.58 -6.14
C ILE A 30 -7.28 9.85 -6.37
N LYS A 31 -8.12 8.82 -6.30
CA LYS A 31 -9.58 8.96 -6.47
C LYS A 31 -10.22 9.80 -5.36
N GLU A 32 -9.80 9.62 -4.11
CA GLU A 32 -10.26 10.44 -2.98
C GLU A 32 -9.92 11.92 -3.22
N GLU A 33 -8.72 12.22 -3.69
CA GLU A 33 -8.34 13.60 -3.98
C GLU A 33 -9.14 14.19 -5.15
N ILE A 34 -9.35 13.40 -6.22
CA ILE A 34 -10.22 13.81 -7.34
C ILE A 34 -11.64 14.06 -6.84
N LYS A 35 -12.17 13.22 -5.95
CA LYS A 35 -13.50 13.41 -5.34
C LYS A 35 -13.58 14.71 -4.54
N LEU A 36 -12.53 15.06 -3.77
CA LEU A 36 -12.47 16.35 -3.07
C LEU A 36 -12.47 17.52 -4.05
N ILE A 37 -11.65 17.46 -5.09
CA ILE A 37 -11.58 18.48 -6.15
C ILE A 37 -12.92 18.58 -6.91
N SER A 38 -13.63 17.48 -7.11
CA SER A 38 -14.89 17.46 -7.88
C SER A 38 -16.10 17.98 -7.11
N LYS A 39 -16.06 18.05 -5.77
CA LYS A 39 -17.19 18.49 -4.94
C LYS A 39 -17.84 19.81 -5.44
N PRO A 40 -17.10 20.89 -5.75
CA PRO A 40 -17.68 22.14 -6.23
C PRO A 40 -18.37 22.04 -7.61
N PHE A 41 -18.03 21.02 -8.40
CA PHE A 41 -18.56 20.85 -9.78
C PHE A 41 -19.78 19.93 -9.83
N ILE A 42 -20.12 19.24 -8.74
CA ILE A 42 -21.21 18.25 -8.65
C ILE A 42 -22.46 18.85 -7.98
N THR A 43 -22.36 20.04 -7.37
CA THR A 43 -23.47 20.69 -6.68
C THR A 43 -24.57 21.14 -7.66
N ASP A 44 -25.82 21.03 -7.24
CA ASP A 44 -27.03 21.61 -7.87
C ASP A 44 -27.63 20.90 -9.11
N GLY A 45 -27.50 19.56 -9.21
CA GLY A 45 -28.19 18.80 -10.27
C GLY A 45 -27.61 18.97 -11.67
N LEU A 46 -26.60 19.82 -11.87
CA LEU A 46 -25.88 20.07 -13.12
C LEU A 46 -24.48 19.46 -13.12
N GLY A 47 -24.13 18.69 -12.10
CA GLY A 47 -22.80 18.11 -11.91
C GLY A 47 -22.30 17.28 -13.09
N ASP A 48 -23.18 16.51 -13.74
CA ASP A 48 -22.83 15.67 -14.88
C ASP A 48 -22.42 16.47 -16.12
N LEU A 49 -22.75 17.76 -16.19
CA LEU A 49 -22.42 18.63 -17.33
C LEU A 49 -21.06 19.35 -17.14
N ASN A 50 -20.68 19.62 -15.90
CA ASN A 50 -19.43 20.30 -15.57
C ASN A 50 -18.35 19.36 -15.02
N TYR A 51 -18.68 18.09 -14.79
CA TYR A 51 -17.75 17.05 -14.35
C TYR A 51 -17.74 15.88 -15.34
N ILE A 52 -16.76 15.83 -16.24
CA ILE A 52 -16.65 14.84 -17.31
C ILE A 52 -15.58 13.80 -16.92
N LYS A 53 -15.94 12.52 -17.01
CA LYS A 53 -15.03 11.39 -16.78
C LYS A 53 -14.77 10.65 -18.09
N LEU A 54 -13.48 10.49 -18.44
CA LEU A 54 -13.05 9.80 -19.65
C LEU A 54 -12.15 8.62 -19.30
N ASP A 55 -12.31 7.49 -20.02
CA ASP A 55 -11.46 6.32 -19.84
C ASP A 55 -10.26 6.35 -20.78
N GLY A 56 -9.07 6.60 -20.25
CA GLY A 56 -7.83 6.67 -21.02
C GLY A 56 -7.40 5.39 -21.74
N LEU A 57 -8.14 4.27 -21.60
CA LEU A 57 -7.91 3.06 -22.38
C LEU A 57 -8.61 3.06 -23.74
N THR A 58 -9.71 3.80 -23.88
CA THR A 58 -10.59 3.76 -25.05
C THR A 58 -10.71 5.07 -25.80
N ILE A 59 -10.20 6.18 -25.25
CA ILE A 59 -10.32 7.52 -25.81
C ILE A 59 -9.25 7.83 -26.84
N THR A 60 -9.57 8.81 -27.69
CA THR A 60 -8.64 9.50 -28.59
C THR A 60 -8.20 10.83 -28.01
N ALA A 61 -7.20 11.46 -28.62
CA ALA A 61 -6.79 12.83 -28.24
C ALA A 61 -7.91 13.83 -28.48
N ASP A 62 -8.71 13.64 -29.54
CA ASP A 62 -9.83 14.53 -29.89
C ASP A 62 -10.96 14.44 -28.87
N ASP A 63 -11.23 13.26 -28.28
CA ASP A 63 -12.21 13.13 -27.21
C ASP A 63 -11.82 13.98 -25.98
N ILE A 64 -10.53 14.00 -25.63
CA ILE A 64 -10.04 14.84 -24.52
C ILE A 64 -10.16 16.33 -24.88
N LYS A 65 -9.76 16.73 -26.11
CA LYS A 65 -9.85 18.12 -26.56
C LYS A 65 -11.30 18.60 -26.56
N ASN A 66 -12.22 17.84 -27.20
CA ASN A 66 -13.64 18.16 -27.25
C ASN A 66 -14.26 18.29 -25.86
N ALA A 67 -13.91 17.38 -24.95
CA ALA A 67 -14.35 17.47 -23.56
C ALA A 67 -13.82 18.73 -22.86
N CYS A 68 -12.61 19.16 -23.16
CA CYS A 68 -12.01 20.39 -22.58
C CYS A 68 -12.55 21.67 -23.20
N GLU A 69 -12.82 21.70 -24.50
CA GLU A 69 -13.25 22.89 -25.26
C GLU A 69 -14.73 23.24 -25.09
N THR A 70 -15.58 22.24 -24.75
CA THR A 70 -16.97 22.52 -24.42
C THR A 70 -17.06 23.51 -23.26
N MET A 71 -17.84 24.57 -23.39
CA MET A 71 -18.00 25.58 -22.32
C MET A 71 -18.71 25.00 -21.09
N PRO A 72 -18.33 25.42 -19.88
CA PRO A 72 -19.06 25.04 -18.67
C PRO A 72 -20.48 25.60 -18.70
N LEU A 73 -21.44 24.85 -18.17
CA LEU A 73 -22.83 25.26 -18.08
C LEU A 73 -23.10 25.88 -16.70
N MET A 74 -23.54 27.12 -16.67
CA MET A 74 -23.87 27.88 -15.44
C MET A 74 -22.76 27.85 -14.36
N SER A 75 -21.50 27.71 -14.76
CA SER A 75 -20.34 27.67 -13.87
C SER A 75 -19.16 28.39 -14.53
N GLU A 76 -18.26 28.95 -13.73
CA GLU A 76 -17.03 29.57 -14.24
C GLU A 76 -16.01 28.57 -14.77
N LYS A 77 -16.02 27.36 -14.22
CA LYS A 77 -15.07 26.30 -14.55
C LYS A 77 -15.75 24.94 -14.64
N LYS A 78 -15.12 24.04 -15.37
CA LYS A 78 -15.46 22.62 -15.41
C LYS A 78 -14.25 21.73 -15.11
N LEU A 79 -14.52 20.50 -14.73
CA LEU A 79 -13.52 19.49 -14.42
C LEU A 79 -13.63 18.33 -15.43
N VAL A 80 -12.52 18.06 -16.11
CA VAL A 80 -12.38 16.88 -16.98
C VAL A 80 -11.35 15.93 -16.34
N VAL A 81 -11.73 14.69 -16.11
CA VAL A 81 -10.86 13.67 -15.50
C VAL A 81 -10.67 12.52 -16.47
N VAL A 82 -9.42 12.27 -16.86
CA VAL A 82 -9.02 11.11 -17.64
C VAL A 82 -8.40 10.08 -16.70
N TYR A 83 -9.15 9.04 -16.38
CA TYR A 83 -8.64 7.94 -15.58
C TYR A 83 -7.95 6.88 -16.45
N ARG A 84 -7.02 6.11 -15.87
CA ARG A 84 -6.22 5.11 -16.60
C ARG A 84 -5.49 5.67 -17.83
N ALA A 85 -4.94 6.90 -17.75
CA ALA A 85 -4.25 7.58 -18.85
C ALA A 85 -2.91 6.88 -19.20
N ASN A 86 -2.98 5.64 -19.69
CA ASN A 86 -1.82 4.78 -19.96
C ASN A 86 -0.89 5.32 -21.05
N PHE A 87 -1.36 6.24 -21.90
CA PHE A 87 -0.52 6.95 -22.87
C PHE A 87 0.58 7.81 -22.21
N LEU A 88 0.46 8.12 -20.90
CA LEU A 88 1.48 8.81 -20.11
C LEU A 88 2.61 7.88 -19.64
N LYS A 89 2.45 6.56 -19.73
CA LYS A 89 3.51 5.60 -19.36
C LYS A 89 4.75 5.79 -20.25
N GLU A 90 5.93 5.57 -19.67
CA GLU A 90 7.21 5.64 -20.42
C GLU A 90 7.18 4.75 -21.67
N LYS A 91 6.71 3.51 -21.51
CA LYS A 91 6.49 2.56 -22.60
C LYS A 91 5.01 2.46 -22.89
N SER A 92 4.55 3.02 -23.97
CA SER A 92 3.21 2.85 -24.51
C SER A 92 3.31 2.38 -25.97
N ASP A 93 2.22 1.84 -26.51
CA ASP A 93 2.09 1.45 -27.91
C ASP A 93 2.14 2.66 -28.86
N SER A 94 2.01 2.40 -30.17
CA SER A 94 2.02 3.45 -31.20
C SER A 94 0.87 4.44 -31.02
N THR A 95 -0.33 3.95 -30.71
CA THR A 95 -1.54 4.75 -30.46
C THR A 95 -1.37 5.64 -29.24
N GLY A 96 -0.90 5.09 -28.11
CA GLY A 96 -0.64 5.87 -26.91
C GLY A 96 0.46 6.93 -27.10
N ASN A 97 1.47 6.66 -27.94
CA ASN A 97 2.49 7.66 -28.29
C ASN A 97 1.91 8.79 -29.17
N ALA A 98 0.99 8.50 -30.09
CA ALA A 98 0.29 9.51 -30.88
C ALA A 98 -0.57 10.40 -29.99
N ILE A 99 -1.42 9.81 -29.14
CA ILE A 99 -2.24 10.54 -28.16
C ILE A 99 -1.37 11.44 -27.26
N PHE A 100 -0.27 10.91 -26.75
CA PHE A 100 0.65 11.67 -25.90
C PHE A 100 1.19 12.90 -26.64
N LYS A 101 1.61 12.78 -27.91
CA LYS A 101 2.17 13.90 -28.70
C LYS A 101 1.13 15.00 -28.90
N GLU A 102 -0.10 14.63 -29.24
CA GLU A 102 -1.19 15.59 -29.45
C GLU A 102 -1.60 16.30 -28.16
N ILE A 103 -1.77 15.56 -27.07
CA ILE A 103 -2.14 16.12 -25.78
C ILE A 103 -1.04 17.04 -25.24
N LYS A 104 0.25 16.68 -25.47
CA LYS A 104 1.36 17.57 -25.09
C LYS A 104 1.29 18.92 -25.77
N GLU A 105 0.93 18.96 -27.04
CA GLU A 105 0.76 20.26 -27.75
C GLU A 105 -0.48 20.99 -27.24
N TYR A 106 -1.60 20.30 -27.06
CA TYR A 106 -2.84 20.88 -26.57
C TYR A 106 -2.71 21.50 -25.17
N LEU A 107 -1.95 20.87 -24.28
CA LEU A 107 -1.71 21.39 -22.92
C LEU A 107 -1.05 22.79 -22.90
N LYS A 108 -0.45 23.25 -23.99
CA LYS A 108 0.19 24.57 -24.04
C LYS A 108 -0.81 25.70 -24.16
N ASP A 109 -1.99 25.43 -24.74
CA ASP A 109 -3.02 26.42 -25.01
C ASP A 109 -4.42 25.87 -24.70
N MET A 110 -4.62 25.59 -23.41
CA MET A 110 -5.89 25.07 -22.90
C MET A 110 -6.85 26.19 -22.51
N PRO A 111 -8.17 26.00 -22.69
CA PRO A 111 -9.17 26.93 -22.21
C PRO A 111 -9.03 27.23 -20.70
N PRO A 112 -9.07 28.50 -20.27
CA PRO A 112 -8.87 28.89 -18.87
C PRO A 112 -10.00 28.43 -17.93
N TYR A 113 -11.16 28.09 -18.49
CA TYR A 113 -12.33 27.60 -17.77
C TYR A 113 -12.29 26.08 -17.51
N THR A 114 -11.29 25.35 -18.04
CA THR A 114 -11.18 23.90 -17.86
C THR A 114 -10.07 23.53 -16.90
N ILE A 115 -10.36 22.63 -15.97
CA ILE A 115 -9.38 21.90 -15.17
C ILE A 115 -9.31 20.48 -15.69
N LEU A 116 -8.17 20.09 -16.27
CA LEU A 116 -7.92 18.75 -16.77
C LEU A 116 -7.06 17.96 -15.78
N ILE A 117 -7.56 16.85 -15.28
CA ILE A 117 -6.79 15.92 -14.45
C ILE A 117 -6.63 14.61 -15.23
N MET A 118 -5.41 14.21 -15.48
CA MET A 118 -5.09 12.90 -16.08
C MET A 118 -4.35 12.07 -15.05
N TYR A 119 -4.78 10.82 -14.80
CA TYR A 119 -4.03 9.99 -13.88
C TYR A 119 -3.74 8.59 -14.41
N TYR A 120 -2.62 8.04 -13.98
CA TYR A 120 -2.27 6.64 -14.19
C TYR A 120 -1.51 6.08 -13.00
N ILE A 121 -1.58 4.75 -12.82
CA ILE A 121 -1.00 4.05 -11.69
C ILE A 121 0.32 3.40 -12.10
N PHE A 122 1.31 3.51 -11.22
CA PHE A 122 2.57 2.79 -11.37
C PHE A 122 2.37 1.29 -11.10
N ASN A 123 3.03 0.47 -11.90
CA ASN A 123 3.00 -0.99 -11.75
C ASN A 123 4.08 -1.48 -10.78
N ASP A 124 5.17 -0.73 -10.61
CA ASP A 124 6.32 -1.11 -9.77
C ASP A 124 6.64 0.02 -8.78
N LYS A 125 7.00 -0.36 -7.54
CA LYS A 125 7.45 0.57 -6.48
C LYS A 125 8.72 1.35 -6.85
N ARG A 126 9.46 0.93 -7.87
CA ARG A 126 10.67 1.60 -8.37
C ARG A 126 10.38 2.68 -9.41
N GLU A 127 9.14 2.73 -9.91
CA GLU A 127 8.70 3.78 -10.79
C GLU A 127 8.58 5.10 -10.04
N THR A 128 9.06 6.16 -10.65
CA THR A 128 8.93 7.53 -10.14
C THR A 128 8.68 8.47 -11.32
N PRO A 129 7.99 9.60 -11.12
CA PRO A 129 7.77 10.55 -12.20
C PRO A 129 9.08 11.02 -12.84
N LYS A 130 10.16 11.16 -12.06
CA LYS A 130 11.49 11.60 -12.54
C LYS A 130 12.15 10.63 -13.52
N LYS A 131 11.79 9.36 -13.47
CA LYS A 131 12.31 8.33 -14.39
C LYS A 131 11.52 8.25 -15.70
N ASN A 132 10.34 8.85 -15.76
CA ASN A 132 9.49 8.83 -16.94
C ASN A 132 9.77 10.06 -17.81
N LYS A 133 10.42 9.87 -18.98
CA LYS A 133 10.79 10.93 -19.92
C LYS A 133 9.59 11.69 -20.44
N LYS A 134 8.45 11.04 -20.65
CA LYS A 134 7.21 11.68 -21.07
C LYS A 134 6.74 12.69 -20.01
N LEU A 135 6.66 12.29 -18.75
CA LEU A 135 6.28 13.17 -17.65
C LEU A 135 7.27 14.33 -17.51
N MET A 136 8.57 14.04 -17.54
CA MET A 136 9.59 15.09 -17.44
C MET A 136 9.47 16.13 -18.56
N SER A 137 9.02 15.71 -19.75
CA SER A 137 8.78 16.64 -20.87
C SER A 137 7.54 17.53 -20.69
N LEU A 138 6.66 17.20 -19.76
CA LEU A 138 5.43 17.93 -19.41
C LEU A 138 5.58 18.78 -18.15
N ASP A 139 6.65 18.64 -17.37
CA ASP A 139 6.81 19.28 -16.06
C ASP A 139 6.76 20.84 -16.09
N LYS A 140 7.08 21.43 -17.24
CA LYS A 140 6.99 22.89 -17.47
C LYS A 140 5.62 23.37 -17.97
N ILE A 141 4.77 22.44 -18.44
CA ILE A 141 3.49 22.72 -19.09
C ILE A 141 2.34 22.46 -18.13
N THR A 142 2.42 21.37 -17.35
CA THR A 142 1.37 20.93 -16.42
C THR A 142 1.93 20.61 -15.05
N SER A 143 1.07 20.56 -14.04
CA SER A 143 1.47 20.22 -12.68
C SER A 143 1.44 18.70 -12.47
N ILE A 144 2.59 18.09 -12.29
CA ILE A 144 2.72 16.67 -11.99
C ILE A 144 2.70 16.48 -10.48
N VAL A 145 1.71 15.73 -9.98
CA VAL A 145 1.55 15.39 -8.57
C VAL A 145 1.91 13.92 -8.38
N TYR A 146 2.88 13.67 -7.53
CA TYR A 146 3.27 12.32 -7.17
C TYR A 146 2.65 11.91 -5.85
N PHE A 147 1.78 10.89 -5.90
CA PHE A 147 1.13 10.29 -4.75
C PHE A 147 2.02 9.17 -4.18
N GLU A 148 2.91 9.58 -3.28
CA GLU A 148 3.71 8.63 -2.50
C GLU A 148 2.85 8.00 -1.39
N LYS A 149 3.29 6.83 -0.90
CA LYS A 149 2.69 6.28 0.31
C LYS A 149 2.81 7.27 1.45
N LEU A 150 1.68 7.58 2.08
CA LEU A 150 1.64 8.54 3.16
C LEU A 150 2.52 8.08 4.33
N LYS A 151 3.25 9.03 4.93
CA LYS A 151 3.95 8.80 6.20
C LYS A 151 2.93 8.55 7.32
N ARG A 152 3.36 7.84 8.38
CA ARG A 152 2.50 7.34 9.46
C ARG A 152 1.51 8.40 9.99
N ASP A 153 2.00 9.60 10.31
CA ASP A 153 1.14 10.64 10.90
C ASP A 153 0.06 11.12 9.93
N LYS A 154 0.41 11.32 8.66
CA LYS A 154 -0.54 11.70 7.61
C LYS A 154 -1.51 10.58 7.28
N PHE A 155 -1.02 9.34 7.25
CA PHE A 155 -1.86 8.17 7.07
C PHE A 155 -2.91 8.07 8.19
N ASN A 156 -2.51 8.19 9.44
CA ASN A 156 -3.42 8.14 10.58
C ASN A 156 -4.48 9.25 10.51
N LYS A 157 -4.06 10.48 10.16
CA LYS A 157 -4.98 11.61 10.00
C LYS A 157 -5.99 11.37 8.88
N LYS A 158 -5.55 10.86 7.74
CA LYS A 158 -6.44 10.56 6.61
C LYS A 158 -7.43 9.44 6.94
N VAL A 159 -6.97 8.41 7.66
CA VAL A 159 -7.85 7.34 8.17
C VAL A 159 -8.88 7.89 9.16
N GLU A 160 -8.50 8.83 10.04
CA GLU A 160 -9.42 9.52 10.95
C GLU A 160 -10.50 10.29 10.18
N GLU A 161 -10.11 11.03 9.13
CA GLU A 161 -11.02 11.75 8.24
C GLU A 161 -12.04 10.80 7.57
N ILE A 162 -11.60 9.62 7.10
CA ILE A 162 -12.49 8.60 6.51
C ILE A 162 -13.48 8.05 7.55
N PHE A 163 -13.05 7.78 8.79
CA PHE A 163 -13.97 7.38 9.86
C PHE A 163 -15.02 8.45 10.15
N GLN A 164 -14.62 9.74 10.18
CA GLN A 164 -15.52 10.85 10.40
C GLN A 164 -16.53 11.02 9.25
N GLU A 165 -16.06 10.93 7.98
CA GLU A 165 -16.96 11.00 6.81
C GLU A 165 -18.00 9.87 6.79
N LYS A 166 -17.65 8.70 7.32
CA LYS A 166 -18.54 7.53 7.43
C LYS A 166 -19.30 7.47 8.78
N GLU A 167 -19.27 8.55 9.57
CA GLU A 167 -19.91 8.65 10.90
C GLU A 167 -19.47 7.55 11.88
N GLY A 168 -18.26 7.03 11.70
CA GLY A 168 -17.69 5.96 12.52
C GLY A 168 -17.19 6.49 13.86
N LYS A 169 -17.63 5.83 14.96
CA LYS A 169 -17.20 6.17 16.32
C LYS A 169 -15.98 5.32 16.70
N ILE A 170 -14.80 5.93 16.74
CA ILE A 170 -13.56 5.27 17.15
C ILE A 170 -12.73 6.18 18.06
N GLY A 171 -12.19 5.63 19.15
CA GLY A 171 -11.29 6.34 20.06
C GLY A 171 -9.90 6.54 19.42
N LYS A 172 -9.15 7.55 19.91
CA LYS A 172 -7.79 7.84 19.38
C LYS A 172 -6.80 6.67 19.53
N ILE A 173 -6.94 5.88 20.59
CA ILE A 173 -6.10 4.72 20.86
C ILE A 173 -6.43 3.60 19.87
N GLU A 174 -7.72 3.33 19.66
CA GLU A 174 -8.24 2.32 18.74
C GLU A 174 -7.94 2.69 17.28
N LEU A 175 -8.04 3.97 16.93
CA LEU A 175 -7.66 4.48 15.61
C LEU A 175 -6.17 4.21 15.32
N ARG A 176 -5.29 4.54 16.27
CA ARG A 176 -3.86 4.26 16.12
C ARG A 176 -3.60 2.76 15.97
N TYR A 177 -4.27 1.96 16.78
CA TYR A 177 -4.17 0.51 16.73
C TYR A 177 -4.66 -0.07 15.40
N PHE A 178 -5.79 0.43 14.87
CA PHE A 178 -6.28 0.10 13.54
C PHE A 178 -5.25 0.44 12.45
N CYS A 179 -4.70 1.67 12.47
CA CYS A 179 -3.70 2.12 11.51
C CYS A 179 -2.39 1.32 11.56
N GLU A 180 -2.05 0.73 12.71
CA GLU A 180 -0.89 -0.15 12.84
C GLU A 180 -1.14 -1.51 12.17
N ARG A 181 -2.37 -1.99 12.16
CA ARG A 181 -2.76 -3.31 11.64
C ARG A 181 -3.15 -3.30 10.17
N VAL A 182 -3.82 -2.25 9.71
CA VAL A 182 -4.24 -2.15 8.31
C VAL A 182 -3.04 -1.86 7.38
N ALA A 183 -3.10 -2.38 6.16
CA ALA A 183 -2.10 -2.03 5.16
C ALA A 183 -2.23 -0.54 4.77
N ASN A 184 -1.09 0.12 4.51
CA ASN A 184 -1.08 1.49 3.99
C ASN A 184 -1.47 1.47 2.49
N ASN A 185 -2.74 1.23 2.24
CA ASN A 185 -3.44 1.24 0.96
C ASN A 185 -4.90 1.59 1.22
N PHE A 186 -5.40 2.66 0.60
CA PHE A 186 -6.70 3.21 0.94
C PHE A 186 -7.89 2.38 0.45
N ASP A 187 -7.75 1.54 -0.58
CA ASP A 187 -8.77 0.56 -0.95
C ASP A 187 -8.98 -0.48 0.18
N ILE A 188 -7.87 -0.98 0.75
CA ILE A 188 -7.94 -1.89 1.89
C ILE A 188 -8.48 -1.18 3.13
N VAL A 189 -8.00 0.04 3.41
CA VAL A 189 -8.47 0.86 4.54
C VAL A 189 -9.99 1.05 4.49
N ASN A 190 -10.52 1.47 3.33
CA ASN A 190 -11.95 1.70 3.16
C ASN A 190 -12.77 0.43 3.39
N ARG A 191 -12.35 -0.70 2.83
CA ARG A 191 -13.03 -2.00 3.03
C ARG A 191 -13.00 -2.45 4.49
N GLU A 192 -11.87 -2.29 5.17
CA GLU A 192 -11.74 -2.67 6.58
C GLU A 192 -12.58 -1.75 7.49
N ILE A 193 -12.65 -0.44 7.18
CA ILE A 193 -13.53 0.49 7.88
C ILE A 193 -14.99 0.10 7.68
N ASP A 194 -15.44 -0.14 6.44
CA ASP A 194 -16.82 -0.52 6.13
C ASP A 194 -17.22 -1.81 6.87
N LYS A 195 -16.32 -2.78 6.92
CA LYS A 195 -16.51 -4.03 7.66
C LYS A 195 -16.66 -3.80 9.16
N LEU A 196 -15.82 -2.95 9.75
CA LEU A 196 -15.91 -2.58 11.17
C LEU A 196 -17.21 -1.85 11.48
N LEU A 197 -17.60 -0.87 10.66
CA LEU A 197 -18.85 -0.10 10.86
C LEU A 197 -20.07 -0.99 10.75
N ALA A 198 -20.13 -1.89 9.77
CA ALA A 198 -21.19 -2.86 9.62
C ALA A 198 -21.28 -3.80 10.83
N TYR A 199 -20.15 -4.27 11.35
CA TYR A 199 -20.10 -5.15 12.53
C TYR A 199 -20.55 -4.45 13.81
N THR A 200 -20.11 -3.21 14.00
CA THR A 200 -20.41 -2.45 15.23
C THR A 200 -21.79 -1.82 15.24
N ASN A 201 -22.44 -1.70 14.07
CA ASN A 201 -23.80 -1.17 13.90
C ASN A 201 -24.03 0.15 14.67
N GLY A 202 -23.13 1.13 14.50
CA GLY A 202 -23.21 2.48 15.08
C GLY A 202 -22.72 2.62 16.52
N ARG A 203 -22.34 1.54 17.21
CA ARG A 203 -21.65 1.64 18.50
C ARG A 203 -20.18 2.01 18.31
N GLU A 204 -19.53 2.45 19.39
CA GLU A 204 -18.11 2.74 19.40
C GLU A 204 -17.27 1.47 19.12
N ILE A 205 -16.27 1.61 18.22
CA ILE A 205 -15.34 0.55 17.86
C ILE A 205 -14.34 0.34 18.99
N LYS A 206 -14.25 -0.89 19.48
CA LYS A 206 -13.31 -1.30 20.53
C LYS A 206 -12.15 -2.11 19.95
N ARG A 207 -11.08 -2.24 20.74
CA ARG A 207 -9.91 -3.01 20.36
C ARG A 207 -10.22 -4.47 20.01
N GLU A 208 -11.20 -5.07 20.71
CA GLU A 208 -11.66 -6.43 20.47
C GLU A 208 -12.29 -6.60 19.08
N ASP A 209 -13.03 -5.58 18.60
CA ASP A 209 -13.63 -5.60 17.26
C ASP A 209 -12.55 -5.58 16.17
N ILE A 210 -11.53 -4.73 16.37
CA ILE A 210 -10.39 -4.66 15.48
C ILE A 210 -9.65 -6.00 15.45
N ASN A 211 -9.42 -6.62 16.62
CA ASN A 211 -8.78 -7.93 16.70
C ASN A 211 -9.57 -9.03 15.99
N LYS A 212 -10.90 -9.00 16.11
CA LYS A 212 -11.78 -10.01 15.54
C LYS A 212 -11.88 -9.90 14.02
N LEU A 213 -11.87 -8.68 13.47
CA LEU A 213 -12.13 -8.45 12.05
C LEU A 213 -10.88 -8.17 11.21
N LEU A 214 -9.86 -7.56 11.80
CA LEU A 214 -8.58 -7.36 11.14
C LEU A 214 -7.61 -8.43 11.65
N PRO A 215 -7.25 -9.37 10.80
CA PRO A 215 -6.22 -10.34 11.15
C PRO A 215 -4.92 -9.61 11.50
N PRO A 216 -4.15 -10.09 12.46
CA PRO A 216 -2.81 -9.59 12.74
C PRO A 216 -1.97 -9.63 11.44
N LYS A 217 -1.00 -8.72 11.32
CA LYS A 217 -0.08 -8.76 10.17
C LYS A 217 0.67 -10.08 10.21
N ASN A 218 0.76 -10.78 9.09
CA ASN A 218 1.50 -12.04 8.99
C ASN A 218 2.93 -11.96 9.58
N GLU A 219 3.55 -10.77 9.62
CA GLU A 219 4.87 -10.59 10.24
C GLU A 219 4.86 -10.74 11.77
N GLU A 220 3.78 -10.34 12.46
CA GLU A 220 3.65 -10.53 13.92
C GLU A 220 3.39 -12.00 14.23
N ASP A 221 2.50 -12.64 13.48
CA ASP A 221 2.19 -14.08 13.64
C ASP A 221 3.44 -14.93 13.36
N ILE A 222 4.22 -14.60 12.34
CA ILE A 222 5.49 -15.27 12.03
C ILE A 222 6.51 -15.06 13.15
N PHE A 223 6.55 -13.85 13.75
CA PHE A 223 7.42 -13.59 14.90
C PHE A 223 7.02 -14.44 16.10
N ASP A 224 5.73 -14.49 16.41
CA ASP A 224 5.17 -15.27 17.51
C ASP A 224 5.34 -16.77 17.27
N LEU A 225 5.13 -17.24 16.05
CA LEU A 225 5.42 -18.62 15.62
C LEU A 225 6.88 -18.99 15.89
N VAL A 226 7.82 -18.15 15.46
CA VAL A 226 9.26 -18.39 15.67
C VAL A 226 9.63 -18.31 17.16
N ASP A 227 8.95 -17.45 17.94
CA ASP A 227 9.15 -17.41 19.38
C ASP A 227 8.66 -18.69 20.07
N LEU A 228 7.49 -19.22 19.69
CA LEU A 228 6.97 -20.51 20.16
C LEU A 228 7.89 -21.68 19.78
N ILE A 229 8.43 -21.69 18.57
CA ILE A 229 9.46 -22.65 18.15
C ILE A 229 10.68 -22.58 19.09
N SER A 230 11.14 -21.38 19.44
CA SER A 230 12.26 -21.18 20.38
C SER A 230 12.00 -21.77 21.77
N GLN A 231 10.72 -21.72 22.19
CA GLN A 231 10.22 -22.24 23.46
C GLN A 231 9.86 -23.72 23.40
N ARG A 232 9.90 -24.36 22.20
CA ARG A 232 9.45 -25.74 21.95
C ARG A 232 7.96 -25.98 22.24
N LYS A 233 7.15 -24.95 22.14
CA LYS A 233 5.68 -25.02 22.32
C LYS A 233 4.99 -25.29 20.98
N ILE A 234 5.19 -26.50 20.45
CA ILE A 234 4.78 -26.84 19.09
C ILE A 234 3.26 -26.86 18.93
N ASP A 235 2.50 -27.33 19.92
CA ASP A 235 1.03 -27.32 19.86
C ASP A 235 0.50 -25.92 19.56
N LYS A 236 1.00 -24.90 20.30
CA LYS A 236 0.63 -23.50 20.06
C LYS A 236 1.19 -22.94 18.75
N ALA A 237 2.31 -23.46 18.29
CA ALA A 237 2.88 -23.07 17.00
C ALA A 237 2.04 -23.61 15.83
N ILE A 238 1.45 -24.81 15.98
CA ILE A 238 0.48 -25.39 15.03
C ILE A 238 -0.77 -24.52 14.98
N ASP A 239 -1.34 -24.10 16.12
CA ASP A 239 -2.52 -23.23 16.17
C ASP A 239 -2.31 -21.95 15.35
N ILE A 240 -1.13 -21.29 15.51
CA ILE A 240 -0.79 -20.09 14.71
C ILE A 240 -0.60 -20.44 13.22
N MET A 241 0.01 -21.59 12.92
CA MET A 241 0.18 -22.05 11.54
C MET A 241 -1.16 -22.27 10.86
N ASP A 242 -2.10 -22.92 11.55
CA ASP A 242 -3.45 -23.18 11.05
C ASP A 242 -4.20 -21.86 10.80
N GLU A 243 -4.08 -20.88 11.70
CA GLU A 243 -4.63 -19.54 11.46
C GLU A 243 -4.03 -18.86 10.22
N LEU A 244 -2.73 -18.98 10.02
CA LEU A 244 -2.04 -18.44 8.83
C LEU A 244 -2.51 -19.14 7.55
N LEU A 245 -2.72 -20.45 7.59
CA LEU A 245 -3.16 -21.26 6.46
C LEU A 245 -4.63 -21.05 6.10
N PHE A 246 -5.48 -20.83 7.10
CA PHE A 246 -6.91 -20.57 6.89
C PHE A 246 -7.18 -19.32 6.05
N ARG A 247 -6.25 -18.36 6.02
CA ARG A 247 -6.45 -17.03 5.39
C ARG A 247 -6.28 -17.02 3.88
N ALA A 248 -5.63 -17.95 3.26
CA ALA A 248 -5.56 -18.13 1.80
C ALA A 248 -4.59 -19.26 1.44
N ASP A 249 -4.61 -19.69 0.17
CA ASP A 249 -3.66 -20.63 -0.43
C ASP A 249 -2.24 -19.99 -0.57
N GLN A 250 -1.68 -19.57 0.57
CA GLN A 250 -0.44 -18.79 0.66
C GLN A 250 0.74 -19.59 1.26
N HIS A 251 0.72 -20.89 1.14
CA HIS A 251 1.75 -21.79 1.69
C HIS A 251 3.18 -21.32 1.36
N MET A 252 3.42 -20.88 0.11
CA MET A 252 4.71 -20.38 -0.32
C MET A 252 5.10 -19.06 0.36
N LEU A 253 4.13 -18.18 0.61
CA LEU A 253 4.38 -16.92 1.30
C LEU A 253 4.73 -17.15 2.78
N ILE A 254 4.03 -18.08 3.42
CA ILE A 254 4.24 -18.45 4.83
C ILE A 254 5.64 -19.02 5.01
N ILE A 255 6.04 -20.04 4.22
CA ILE A 255 7.39 -20.64 4.33
C ILE A 255 8.49 -19.63 4.07
N THR A 256 8.34 -18.79 3.04
CA THR A 256 9.32 -17.74 2.72
C THR A 256 9.42 -16.71 3.87
N SER A 257 8.31 -16.40 4.53
CA SER A 257 8.29 -15.46 5.67
C SER A 257 8.99 -16.06 6.90
N ILE A 258 8.75 -17.34 7.20
CA ILE A 258 9.43 -18.07 8.29
C ILE A 258 10.94 -18.13 8.02
N GLU A 259 11.33 -18.49 6.81
CA GLU A 259 12.73 -18.56 6.39
C GLU A 259 13.44 -17.20 6.51
N ASN A 260 12.78 -16.14 6.05
CA ASN A 260 13.30 -14.78 6.15
C ASN A 260 13.45 -14.34 7.62
N GLN A 261 12.54 -14.74 8.50
CA GLN A 261 12.64 -14.45 9.93
C GLN A 261 13.86 -15.16 10.55
N PHE A 262 14.08 -16.44 10.26
CA PHE A 262 15.30 -17.13 10.72
C PHE A 262 16.58 -16.53 10.14
N LYS A 263 16.58 -16.12 8.87
CA LYS A 263 17.72 -15.40 8.25
C LYS A 263 18.01 -14.07 8.94
N ARG A 264 16.96 -13.32 9.30
CA ARG A 264 17.09 -12.05 10.07
C ARG A 264 17.69 -12.33 11.45
N LEU A 265 17.17 -13.33 12.17
CA LEU A 265 17.69 -13.71 13.49
C LEU A 265 19.15 -14.16 13.41
N TYR A 266 19.52 -14.91 12.38
CA TYR A 266 20.91 -15.33 12.14
C TYR A 266 21.85 -14.13 11.96
N LYS A 267 21.47 -13.16 11.12
CA LYS A 267 22.25 -11.93 10.91
C LYS A 267 22.41 -11.14 12.20
N ILE A 268 21.33 -10.98 12.98
CA ILE A 268 21.35 -10.29 14.25
C ILE A 268 22.26 -11.03 15.25
N LYS A 269 22.15 -12.36 15.36
CA LYS A 269 22.98 -13.18 16.23
C LYS A 269 24.48 -13.03 15.92
N VAL A 270 24.83 -13.06 14.64
CA VAL A 270 26.22 -12.81 14.19
C VAL A 270 26.66 -11.39 14.56
N GLY A 271 25.82 -10.40 14.34
CA GLY A 271 26.12 -9.01 14.70
C GLY A 271 26.34 -8.82 16.22
N VAL A 272 25.48 -9.43 17.03
CA VAL A 272 25.62 -9.40 18.52
C VAL A 272 26.94 -10.03 18.96
N ILE A 273 27.31 -11.18 18.39
CA ILE A 273 28.59 -11.83 18.69
C ILE A 273 29.78 -10.93 18.29
N ASN A 274 29.63 -10.15 17.23
CA ASN A 274 30.63 -9.19 16.76
C ASN A 274 30.55 -7.82 17.48
N GLY A 275 29.79 -7.71 18.57
CA GLY A 275 29.73 -6.52 19.43
C GLY A 275 28.81 -5.40 18.92
N LYS A 276 27.96 -5.64 17.88
CA LYS A 276 26.95 -4.65 17.43
C LYS A 276 25.91 -4.41 18.53
N LYS A 277 25.52 -3.15 18.70
CA LYS A 277 24.46 -2.68 19.61
C LYS A 277 23.14 -2.47 18.87
N THR A 278 22.06 -2.24 19.63
CA THR A 278 20.71 -1.99 19.06
C THR A 278 20.71 -0.88 18.02
N ASP A 279 21.43 0.22 18.26
CA ASP A 279 21.48 1.36 17.33
C ASP A 279 22.11 1.02 15.97
N ASP A 280 23.05 0.09 15.94
CA ASP A 280 23.65 -0.39 14.69
C ASP A 280 22.62 -1.17 13.87
N PHE A 281 21.79 -2.00 14.51
CA PHE A 281 20.72 -2.74 13.86
C PHE A 281 19.58 -1.81 13.41
N VAL A 282 19.25 -0.75 14.16
CA VAL A 282 18.27 0.27 13.74
C VAL A 282 18.68 0.90 12.42
N LYS A 283 19.95 1.26 12.26
CA LYS A 283 20.50 1.85 11.02
C LYS A 283 20.54 0.85 9.87
N GLU A 284 20.96 -0.39 10.14
CA GLU A 284 21.14 -1.45 9.13
C GLU A 284 19.81 -2.00 8.63
N LEU A 285 18.89 -2.30 9.54
CA LEU A 285 17.59 -2.92 9.22
C LEU A 285 16.49 -1.89 8.94
N LYS A 286 16.71 -0.62 9.27
CA LYS A 286 15.72 0.48 9.19
C LYS A 286 14.43 0.15 9.95
N LEU A 287 14.55 -0.50 11.09
CA LEU A 287 13.47 -0.87 11.99
C LEU A 287 13.51 -0.03 13.28
N PRO A 288 12.35 0.16 13.94
CA PRO A 288 12.30 0.84 15.23
C PRO A 288 13.16 0.12 16.30
N ALA A 289 13.73 0.87 17.25
CA ALA A 289 14.62 0.32 18.28
C ALA A 289 13.99 -0.82 19.08
N PHE A 290 12.71 -0.67 19.49
CA PHE A 290 12.00 -1.72 20.24
C PHE A 290 11.83 -3.03 19.46
N VAL A 291 11.71 -2.96 18.11
CA VAL A 291 11.63 -4.15 17.25
C VAL A 291 13.01 -4.81 17.18
N CYS A 292 14.08 -4.03 17.04
CA CYS A 292 15.44 -4.54 17.06
C CYS A 292 15.77 -5.23 18.40
N GLU A 293 15.36 -4.66 19.52
CA GLU A 293 15.52 -5.26 20.85
C GLU A 293 14.78 -6.60 20.99
N LYS A 294 13.50 -6.65 20.54
CA LYS A 294 12.74 -7.91 20.49
C LYS A 294 13.47 -8.98 19.67
N MET A 295 13.99 -8.59 18.50
CA MET A 295 14.71 -9.52 17.62
C MET A 295 16.06 -9.96 18.21
N ILE A 296 16.79 -9.09 18.91
CA ILE A 296 18.02 -9.44 19.63
C ILE A 296 17.69 -10.46 20.72
N ASN A 297 16.66 -10.19 21.54
CA ASN A 297 16.23 -11.08 22.61
C ASN A 297 15.80 -12.47 22.05
N LEU A 298 15.06 -12.48 20.95
CA LEU A 298 14.65 -13.72 20.30
C LEU A 298 15.86 -14.46 19.71
N SER A 299 16.79 -13.76 19.06
CA SER A 299 18.02 -14.37 18.51
C SER A 299 18.88 -15.02 19.57
N ASN A 300 18.85 -14.49 20.82
CA ASN A 300 19.61 -15.05 21.94
C ASN A 300 19.08 -16.41 22.44
N LYS A 301 17.82 -16.74 22.10
CA LYS A 301 17.22 -18.05 22.45
C LYS A 301 17.74 -19.20 21.56
N PHE A 302 18.46 -18.86 20.46
CA PHE A 302 19.00 -19.83 19.50
C PHE A 302 20.54 -19.78 19.47
N SER A 303 21.18 -20.91 19.20
CA SER A 303 22.58 -20.95 18.78
C SER A 303 22.72 -20.67 17.27
N LEU A 304 23.90 -20.26 16.82
CA LEU A 304 24.16 -20.09 15.37
C LEU A 304 23.96 -21.37 14.58
N ARG A 305 24.32 -22.52 15.18
CA ARG A 305 24.11 -23.83 14.55
C ARG A 305 22.63 -24.13 14.38
N GLN A 306 21.81 -23.91 15.41
CA GLN A 306 20.38 -24.10 15.33
C GLN A 306 19.74 -23.22 14.23
N LEU A 307 20.07 -21.94 14.18
CA LEU A 307 19.54 -21.05 13.14
C LEU A 307 19.93 -21.50 11.74
N LYS A 308 21.16 -22.00 11.53
CA LYS A 308 21.57 -22.58 10.23
C LYS A 308 20.76 -23.81 9.87
N GLU A 309 20.52 -24.70 10.83
CA GLU A 309 19.73 -25.92 10.60
C GLU A 309 18.25 -25.63 10.34
N LEU A 310 17.67 -24.62 11.06
CA LEU A 310 16.31 -24.16 10.82
C LEU A 310 16.14 -23.53 9.42
N ILE A 311 17.08 -22.69 8.99
CA ILE A 311 17.08 -22.14 7.64
C ILE A 311 17.15 -23.25 6.58
N ARG A 312 18.04 -24.26 6.76
CA ARG A 312 18.14 -25.40 5.84
C ARG A 312 16.86 -26.22 5.80
N LEU A 313 16.21 -26.39 6.94
CA LEU A 313 14.93 -27.10 7.03
C LEU A 313 13.86 -26.36 6.25
N CYS A 314 13.74 -25.02 6.41
CA CYS A 314 12.81 -24.19 5.63
C CYS A 314 13.08 -24.30 4.13
N MET A 315 14.33 -24.21 3.69
CA MET A 315 14.72 -24.34 2.26
C MET A 315 14.30 -25.71 1.68
N LYS A 316 14.48 -26.79 2.43
CA LYS A 316 14.05 -28.13 1.99
C LYS A 316 12.53 -28.24 1.89
N THR A 317 11.80 -27.66 2.85
CA THR A 317 10.33 -27.63 2.80
C THR A 317 9.85 -26.78 1.62
N GLU A 318 10.47 -25.62 1.36
CA GLU A 318 10.16 -24.79 0.20
C GLU A 318 10.38 -25.54 -1.13
N GLU A 319 11.46 -26.29 -1.25
CA GLU A 319 11.76 -27.13 -2.42
C GLU A 319 10.69 -28.20 -2.64
N ARG A 320 10.26 -28.89 -1.57
CA ARG A 320 9.19 -29.88 -1.63
C ARG A 320 7.86 -29.28 -2.03
N LEU A 321 7.48 -28.13 -1.46
CA LEU A 321 6.26 -27.42 -1.83
C LEU A 321 6.22 -26.99 -3.31
N LYS A 322 7.40 -26.76 -3.93
CA LYS A 322 7.52 -26.42 -5.35
C LYS A 322 7.54 -27.61 -6.30
N SER A 323 8.13 -28.73 -5.88
CA SER A 323 8.51 -29.81 -6.77
C SER A 323 7.60 -31.04 -6.72
N SER A 324 6.75 -31.18 -5.72
CA SER A 324 5.99 -32.40 -5.46
C SER A 324 4.48 -32.17 -5.31
N ASN A 325 3.72 -33.19 -5.68
CA ASN A 325 2.27 -33.24 -5.50
C ASN A 325 1.93 -33.67 -4.06
N VAL A 326 2.41 -32.87 -3.08
CA VAL A 326 2.22 -33.15 -1.65
C VAL A 326 1.11 -32.28 -1.06
N ASP A 327 0.53 -32.75 0.04
CA ASP A 327 -0.31 -31.90 0.86
C ASP A 327 0.52 -30.79 1.48
N LYS A 328 0.29 -29.57 0.99
CA LYS A 328 1.07 -28.39 1.37
C LYS A 328 0.92 -28.02 2.84
N THR A 329 -0.27 -28.24 3.41
CA THR A 329 -0.56 -28.00 4.82
C THR A 329 0.26 -28.97 5.68
N MET A 330 0.21 -30.26 5.35
CA MET A 330 0.96 -31.29 6.05
C MET A 330 2.48 -31.06 5.99
N GLU A 331 3.03 -30.55 4.87
CA GLU A 331 4.45 -30.23 4.76
C GLU A 331 4.86 -29.06 5.69
N LEU A 332 3.98 -28.08 5.92
CA LEU A 332 4.24 -26.99 6.86
C LEU A 332 4.13 -27.43 8.32
N GLU A 333 3.18 -28.31 8.64
CA GLU A 333 3.10 -28.93 9.98
C GLU A 333 4.35 -29.79 10.25
N MET A 334 4.79 -30.60 9.26
CA MET A 334 6.02 -31.38 9.36
C MET A 334 7.26 -30.53 9.51
N LEU A 335 7.29 -29.32 8.95
CA LEU A 335 8.33 -28.33 9.22
C LEU A 335 8.39 -28.02 10.72
N LEU A 336 7.26 -27.74 11.38
CA LEU A 336 7.21 -27.43 12.82
C LEU A 336 7.71 -28.62 13.64
N VAL A 337 7.25 -29.83 13.34
CA VAL A 337 7.73 -31.05 14.01
C VAL A 337 9.23 -31.21 13.80
N GLY A 338 9.73 -30.97 12.58
CA GLY A 338 11.15 -31.04 12.23
C GLY A 338 12.02 -30.07 13.07
N THR A 339 11.47 -28.91 13.48
CA THR A 339 12.20 -27.98 14.35
C THR A 339 12.54 -28.56 15.73
N LEU A 340 11.73 -29.51 16.24
CA LEU A 340 11.98 -30.20 17.51
C LEU A 340 13.20 -31.13 17.46
N MET A 341 13.50 -31.68 16.28
CA MET A 341 14.62 -32.60 16.08
C MET A 341 15.97 -31.87 16.15
N ILE A 342 15.96 -30.54 16.01
CA ILE A 342 17.18 -29.73 16.10
C ILE A 342 17.57 -29.59 17.58
N LYS A 343 18.68 -30.23 17.97
CA LYS A 343 19.15 -30.24 19.36
C LYS A 343 19.52 -28.83 19.85
N LYS A 344 19.14 -28.53 21.10
CA LYS A 344 19.75 -27.41 21.83
C LYS A 344 21.23 -27.74 22.04
N ALA A 345 22.11 -26.95 21.46
CA ALA A 345 23.55 -27.00 21.75
C ALA A 345 23.82 -26.37 23.08
#